data_2e1cbe8a50d2da7dffbca2205afefc85
#
_entry.id   2e1cbe8a50d2da7dffbca2205afefc85
#
_cell.length_a   1.000
_cell.length_b   1.000
_cell.length_c   1.000
_cell.angle_alpha   90.00
_cell.angle_beta   90.00
_cell.angle_gamma   90.00
#
_symmetry.space_group_name_H-M   'P 1'
#
loop_
_entity.id
_entity.type
_entity.pdbx_description
1 polymer ?
#
loop_
_entity_poly.entity_id
_entity_poly.type
_entity_poly.pdbx_seq_one_letter_code
_entity_poly.pdbx_strand_id
1 'polypeptide(L)'
;ALDDEESSRVQLEDGYTLILVDIPSAEVRNNQNAYTTIPLGILLVRNAIITVCGTETPVLTYFSQNLVRGFSTKKKMRFVYQILLRTTNMYQAFLRVIDKRRSEIEQRVSEENDTEDRDLIHLHELESNLVYFATSLSANRVVLERLTRYERIEQYPEDKELLDDVIVENRQAIEMTNIYRD
;
A
#
# COMPACT_ATOMS: atom_id res chain seq x y z
N ALA A 1 -6.51 -0.66 -19.50
CA ALA A 1 -7.23 -0.59 -18.24
C ALA A 1 -6.50 -1.48 -17.24
N LEU A 2 -6.41 -1.06 -16.00
CA LEU A 2 -5.93 -1.92 -14.92
C LEU A 2 -7.03 -2.92 -14.59
N ASP A 3 -6.63 -4.20 -14.51
CA ASP A 3 -7.47 -5.27 -13.98
C ASP A 3 -7.27 -5.33 -12.46
N ASP A 4 -8.27 -5.70 -11.70
CA ASP A 4 -8.18 -5.84 -10.23
C ASP A 4 -7.23 -6.98 -9.81
N GLU A 5 -6.89 -7.88 -10.74
CA GLU A 5 -5.97 -9.00 -10.52
C GLU A 5 -4.53 -8.73 -11.03
N GLU A 6 -4.18 -7.48 -11.34
CA GLU A 6 -2.84 -7.13 -11.80
C GLU A 6 -1.77 -7.41 -10.73
N SER A 7 -0.72 -8.12 -11.13
CA SER A 7 0.40 -8.43 -10.24
C SER A 7 1.38 -7.28 -10.11
N SER A 8 1.82 -6.97 -8.89
CA SER A 8 2.86 -5.99 -8.61
C SER A 8 4.16 -6.35 -9.34
N ARG A 9 4.69 -5.44 -10.15
CA ARG A 9 5.89 -5.66 -10.96
C ARG A 9 6.52 -4.36 -11.46
N VAL A 10 7.76 -4.45 -11.90
CA VAL A 10 8.42 -3.43 -12.72
C VAL A 10 8.61 -4.02 -14.11
N GLN A 11 8.00 -3.39 -15.11
CA GLN A 11 8.08 -3.79 -16.51
C GLN A 11 8.85 -2.76 -17.31
N LEU A 12 9.97 -3.19 -17.88
CA LEU A 12 10.87 -2.34 -18.66
C LEU A 12 10.58 -2.54 -20.14
N GLU A 13 10.05 -1.52 -20.79
CA GLU A 13 9.74 -1.55 -22.22
C GLU A 13 10.57 -0.51 -22.98
N ASP A 14 10.53 -0.58 -24.29
CA ASP A 14 11.15 0.44 -25.12
C ASP A 14 10.36 1.74 -25.02
N GLY A 15 11.04 2.80 -24.57
CA GLY A 15 10.46 4.13 -24.39
C GLY A 15 9.65 4.37 -23.10
N TYR A 16 9.38 3.35 -22.27
CA TYR A 16 8.69 3.55 -21.01
C TYR A 16 9.03 2.49 -19.95
N THR A 17 8.73 2.80 -18.71
CA THR A 17 8.74 1.86 -17.59
C THR A 17 7.37 1.88 -16.93
N LEU A 18 6.80 0.71 -16.72
CA LEU A 18 5.58 0.53 -15.93
C LEU A 18 5.93 -0.05 -14.56
N ILE A 19 5.49 0.62 -13.51
CA ILE A 19 5.55 0.15 -12.14
C ILE A 19 4.12 -0.13 -11.68
N LEU A 20 3.84 -1.35 -11.30
CA LEU A 20 2.57 -1.77 -10.71
C LEU A 20 2.79 -2.14 -9.26
N VAL A 21 1.99 -1.58 -8.39
CA VAL A 21 1.96 -1.88 -6.95
C VAL A 21 0.53 -2.01 -6.46
N ASP A 22 0.36 -2.76 -5.39
CA ASP A 22 -0.91 -2.81 -4.68
C ASP A 22 -0.94 -1.72 -3.60
N ILE A 23 -2.00 -0.96 -3.58
CA ILE A 23 -2.25 0.06 -2.55
C ILE A 23 -3.44 -0.34 -1.68
N PRO A 24 -3.43 0.03 -0.38
CA PRO A 24 -4.56 -0.25 0.48
C PRO A 24 -5.72 0.66 0.15
N SER A 25 -6.93 0.10 0.23
CA SER A 25 -8.18 0.83 0.03
C SER A 25 -9.15 0.49 1.14
N ALA A 26 -9.99 1.45 1.50
CA ALA A 26 -11.08 1.27 2.45
C ALA A 26 -12.41 1.61 1.76
N GLU A 27 -13.35 0.68 1.84
CA GLU A 27 -14.70 0.86 1.38
C GLU A 27 -15.66 0.81 2.56
N VAL A 28 -16.78 1.51 2.46
CA VAL A 28 -17.85 1.41 3.47
C VAL A 28 -18.83 0.33 3.01
N ARG A 29 -18.89 -0.79 3.74
CA ARG A 29 -19.87 -1.85 3.56
C ARG A 29 -20.67 -2.02 4.85
N ASN A 30 -22.00 -2.01 4.75
CA ASN A 30 -22.89 -2.17 5.92
C ASN A 30 -22.56 -1.23 7.09
N ASN A 31 -22.27 0.05 6.81
CA ASN A 31 -21.83 1.06 7.78
C ASN A 31 -20.51 0.75 8.50
N GLN A 32 -19.69 -0.16 7.97
CA GLN A 32 -18.36 -0.48 8.47
C GLN A 32 -17.32 -0.31 7.37
N ASN A 33 -16.09 -0.01 7.75
CA ASN A 33 -14.99 0.01 6.80
C ASN A 33 -14.55 -1.42 6.51
N ALA A 34 -14.62 -1.81 5.25
CA ALA A 34 -13.98 -3.00 4.71
C ALA A 34 -12.65 -2.60 4.06
N TYR A 35 -11.59 -3.33 4.37
CA TYR A 35 -10.27 -3.07 3.83
C TYR A 35 -9.96 -4.04 2.71
N THR A 36 -9.38 -3.53 1.64
CA THR A 36 -8.94 -4.30 0.48
C THR A 36 -7.68 -3.69 -0.12
N THR A 37 -7.19 -4.29 -1.17
CA THR A 37 -6.08 -3.74 -1.97
C THR A 37 -6.53 -3.53 -3.40
N ILE A 38 -6.02 -2.49 -4.02
CA ILE A 38 -6.28 -2.17 -5.42
C ILE A 38 -4.97 -1.87 -6.14
N PRO A 39 -4.85 -2.15 -7.45
CA PRO A 39 -3.64 -1.86 -8.20
C PRO A 39 -3.50 -0.37 -8.49
N LEU A 40 -2.27 0.12 -8.39
CA LEU A 40 -1.85 1.43 -8.84
C LEU A 40 -0.76 1.26 -9.90
N GLY A 41 -1.00 1.77 -11.09
CA GLY A 41 -0.02 1.86 -12.17
C GLY A 41 0.69 3.20 -12.16
N ILE A 42 2.03 3.18 -12.27
CA ILE A 42 2.88 4.36 -12.47
C ILE A 42 3.65 4.14 -13.76
N LEU A 43 3.36 4.95 -14.75
CA LEU A 43 4.00 4.88 -16.06
C LEU A 43 5.01 6.04 -16.19
N LEU A 44 6.27 5.67 -16.35
CA LEU A 44 7.37 6.61 -16.57
C LEU A 44 7.66 6.69 -18.05
N VAL A 45 7.36 7.82 -18.66
CA VAL A 45 7.70 8.15 -20.05
C VAL A 45 8.69 9.30 -20.09
N ARG A 46 9.24 9.58 -21.27
CA ARG A 46 10.34 10.55 -21.45
C ARG A 46 10.08 11.90 -20.74
N ASN A 47 8.90 12.47 -20.93
CA ASN A 47 8.58 13.82 -20.47
C ASN A 47 7.44 13.88 -19.44
N ALA A 48 6.95 12.73 -18.97
CA ALA A 48 5.81 12.69 -18.07
C ALA A 48 5.88 11.51 -17.10
N ILE A 49 5.10 11.61 -16.03
CA ILE A 49 4.69 10.49 -15.18
C ILE A 49 3.18 10.42 -15.27
N ILE A 50 2.67 9.23 -15.53
CA ILE A 50 1.23 8.97 -15.61
C ILE A 50 0.88 7.98 -14.52
N THR A 51 -0.06 8.33 -13.64
CA THR A 51 -0.59 7.43 -12.63
C THR A 51 -1.99 6.97 -13.04
N VAL A 52 -2.25 5.69 -12.88
CA VAL A 52 -3.55 5.06 -13.22
C VAL A 52 -4.02 4.26 -12.02
N CYS A 53 -5.24 4.55 -11.59
CA CYS A 53 -5.92 3.82 -10.53
C CYS A 53 -7.40 3.69 -10.89
N GLY A 54 -8.02 2.57 -10.55
CA GLY A 54 -9.43 2.30 -10.87
C GLY A 54 -10.42 3.18 -10.07
N THR A 55 -10.00 3.67 -8.91
CA THR A 55 -10.79 4.53 -8.03
C THR A 55 -9.96 5.69 -7.51
N GLU A 56 -10.62 6.72 -7.02
CA GLU A 56 -9.94 7.80 -6.30
C GLU A 56 -9.28 7.25 -5.04
N THR A 57 -8.03 7.62 -4.81
CA THR A 57 -7.24 7.13 -3.67
C THR A 57 -6.54 8.26 -2.92
N PRO A 58 -6.57 8.25 -1.57
CA PRO A 58 -5.80 9.19 -0.76
C PRO A 58 -4.30 9.16 -1.02
N VAL A 59 -3.76 8.06 -1.55
CA VAL A 59 -2.34 7.97 -1.96
C VAL A 59 -2.00 9.04 -2.99
N LEU A 60 -2.88 9.26 -3.98
CA LEU A 60 -2.65 10.24 -5.05
C LEU A 60 -3.21 11.62 -4.74
N THR A 61 -4.39 11.72 -4.14
CA THR A 61 -5.01 13.02 -3.82
C THR A 61 -4.17 13.84 -2.86
N TYR A 62 -3.38 13.20 -2.01
CA TYR A 62 -2.43 13.86 -1.12
C TYR A 62 -1.40 14.72 -1.86
N PHE A 63 -0.99 14.31 -3.06
CA PHE A 63 -0.07 15.07 -3.91
C PHE A 63 -0.77 16.25 -4.61
N SER A 64 -1.99 16.06 -5.07
CA SER A 64 -2.77 17.11 -5.74
C SER A 64 -3.14 18.26 -4.81
N GLN A 65 -3.20 18.02 -3.51
CA GLN A 65 -3.50 19.01 -2.47
C GLN A 65 -2.26 19.74 -1.94
N ASN A 66 -1.08 19.54 -2.55
CA ASN A 66 0.20 20.11 -2.12
C ASN A 66 0.58 19.79 -0.64
N LEU A 67 0.13 18.66 -0.13
CA LEU A 67 0.42 18.23 1.25
C LEU A 67 1.77 17.51 1.37
N VAL A 68 2.46 17.24 0.27
CA VAL A 68 3.74 16.54 0.26
C VAL A 68 4.89 17.52 0.21
N ARG A 69 5.69 17.52 1.26
CA ARG A 69 6.88 18.37 1.36
C ARG A 69 7.94 17.95 0.34
N GLY A 70 8.49 18.92 -0.38
CA GLY A 70 9.54 18.67 -1.38
C GLY A 70 9.06 17.96 -2.64
N PHE A 71 7.74 17.90 -2.88
CA PHE A 71 7.16 17.32 -4.08
C PHE A 71 7.54 18.14 -5.33
N SER A 72 8.02 17.42 -6.36
CA SER A 72 8.28 17.99 -7.68
C SER A 72 8.18 16.92 -8.76
N THR A 73 7.38 17.15 -9.77
CA THR A 73 7.26 16.28 -10.94
C THR A 73 8.53 16.22 -11.80
N LYS A 74 9.44 17.17 -11.64
CA LYS A 74 10.75 17.17 -12.32
C LYS A 74 11.67 16.06 -11.79
N LYS A 75 11.51 15.66 -10.53
CA LYS A 75 12.29 14.58 -9.89
C LYS A 75 11.46 13.31 -9.91
N LYS A 76 11.41 12.64 -11.06
CA LYS A 76 10.51 11.51 -11.29
C LYS A 76 10.65 10.39 -10.28
N MET A 77 11.87 9.95 -10.00
CA MET A 77 12.09 8.84 -9.06
C MET A 77 11.76 9.24 -7.62
N ARG A 78 12.03 10.49 -7.23
CA ARG A 78 11.58 10.99 -5.93
C ARG A 78 10.05 10.92 -5.81
N PHE A 79 9.33 11.33 -6.82
CA PHE A 79 7.87 11.24 -6.84
C PHE A 79 7.39 9.79 -6.72
N VAL A 80 7.98 8.86 -7.48
CA VAL A 80 7.67 7.42 -7.35
C VAL A 80 7.87 6.94 -5.91
N TYR A 81 9.02 7.25 -5.31
CA TYR A 81 9.32 6.80 -3.94
C TYR A 81 8.43 7.46 -2.89
N GLN A 82 8.03 8.71 -3.08
CA GLN A 82 7.04 9.38 -2.23
C GLN A 82 5.67 8.70 -2.31
N ILE A 83 5.23 8.28 -3.49
CA ILE A 83 3.99 7.49 -3.66
C ILE A 83 4.11 6.17 -2.89
N LEU A 84 5.23 5.45 -3.03
CA LEU A 84 5.46 4.17 -2.38
C LEU A 84 5.57 4.32 -0.85
N LEU A 85 6.20 5.38 -0.36
CA LEU A 85 6.24 5.69 1.07
C LEU A 85 4.83 5.96 1.60
N ARG A 86 4.06 6.76 0.90
CA ARG A 86 2.67 7.06 1.27
C ARG A 86 1.81 5.81 1.31
N THR A 87 1.97 4.94 0.31
CA THR A 87 1.30 3.64 0.24
C THR A 87 1.61 2.79 1.47
N THR A 88 2.88 2.67 1.81
CA THR A 88 3.33 1.87 2.96
C THR A 88 2.82 2.43 4.28
N ASN A 89 2.86 3.75 4.46
CA ASN A 89 2.32 4.40 5.65
C ASN A 89 0.81 4.19 5.80
N MET A 90 0.07 4.14 4.70
CA MET A 90 -1.36 3.83 4.71
C MET A 90 -1.62 2.38 5.12
N TYR A 91 -0.83 1.42 4.63
CA TYR A 91 -0.91 0.03 5.12
C TYR A 91 -0.73 -0.04 6.63
N GLN A 92 0.31 0.60 7.16
CA GLN A 92 0.57 0.62 8.60
C GLN A 92 -0.61 1.26 9.38
N ALA A 93 -1.18 2.34 8.88
CA ALA A 93 -2.31 3.00 9.52
C ALA A 93 -3.55 2.08 9.56
N PHE A 94 -3.86 1.41 8.46
CA PHE A 94 -4.98 0.47 8.38
C PHE A 94 -4.75 -0.77 9.23
N LEU A 95 -3.53 -1.29 9.28
CA LEU A 95 -3.16 -2.42 10.15
C LEU A 95 -3.43 -2.11 11.63
N ARG A 96 -3.07 -0.92 12.10
CA ARG A 96 -3.38 -0.49 13.48
C ARG A 96 -4.88 -0.43 13.75
N VAL A 97 -5.67 0.01 12.79
CA VAL A 97 -7.14 0.05 12.93
C VAL A 97 -7.71 -1.37 12.96
N ILE A 98 -7.22 -2.27 12.12
CA ILE A 98 -7.65 -3.67 12.08
C ILE A 98 -7.33 -4.35 13.42
N ASP A 99 -6.11 -4.21 13.91
CA ASP A 99 -5.67 -4.79 15.18
C ASP A 99 -6.50 -4.28 16.37
N LYS A 100 -6.73 -2.97 16.42
CA LYS A 100 -7.57 -2.37 17.46
C LYS A 100 -8.99 -2.94 17.44
N ARG A 101 -9.62 -3.06 16.27
CA ARG A 101 -10.97 -3.62 16.14
C ARG A 101 -11.02 -5.09 16.53
N ARG A 102 -10.04 -5.87 16.11
CA ARG A 102 -9.92 -7.27 16.52
C ARG A 102 -9.89 -7.38 18.04
N SER A 103 -9.00 -6.64 18.70
CA SER A 103 -8.87 -6.64 20.15
C SER A 103 -10.16 -6.22 20.88
N GLU A 104 -10.88 -5.22 20.35
CA GLU A 104 -12.17 -4.79 20.92
C GLU A 104 -13.24 -5.89 20.84
N ILE A 105 -13.29 -6.66 19.74
CA ILE A 105 -14.22 -7.78 19.58
C ILE A 105 -13.83 -8.92 20.53
N GLU A 106 -12.56 -9.30 20.57
CA GLU A 106 -12.04 -10.37 21.42
C GLU A 106 -12.29 -10.09 22.91
N GLN A 107 -12.08 -8.85 23.35
CA GLN A 107 -12.35 -8.43 24.71
C GLN A 107 -13.84 -8.57 25.05
N ARG A 108 -14.73 -8.07 24.19
CA ARG A 108 -16.18 -8.17 24.38
C ARG A 108 -16.64 -9.63 24.46
N VAL A 109 -16.21 -10.47 23.55
CA VAL A 109 -16.54 -11.91 23.56
C VAL A 109 -16.05 -12.58 24.85
N SER A 110 -14.88 -12.20 25.35
CA SER A 110 -14.33 -12.76 26.61
C SER A 110 -15.10 -12.31 27.85
N GLU A 111 -15.57 -11.05 27.89
CA GLU A 111 -16.26 -10.49 29.04
C GLU A 111 -17.73 -10.96 29.14
N GLU A 112 -18.41 -11.05 28.02
CA GLU A 112 -19.84 -11.39 27.97
C GLU A 112 -20.13 -12.89 27.99
N ASN A 113 -19.11 -13.74 27.80
CA ASN A 113 -19.25 -15.21 27.63
C ASN A 113 -20.29 -15.62 26.57
N ASP A 114 -20.66 -14.69 25.72
CA ASP A 114 -21.64 -14.89 24.63
C ASP A 114 -21.00 -14.42 23.33
N THR A 115 -20.79 -15.36 22.43
CA THR A 115 -20.22 -15.08 21.11
C THR A 115 -21.37 -15.03 20.11
N GLU A 116 -21.70 -13.86 19.63
CA GLU A 116 -22.64 -13.73 18.54
C GLU A 116 -22.01 -14.19 17.21
N ASP A 117 -22.77 -14.87 16.36
CA ASP A 117 -22.32 -15.28 15.03
C ASP A 117 -21.73 -14.09 14.23
N ARG A 118 -22.26 -12.90 14.46
CA ARG A 118 -21.78 -11.66 13.86
C ARG A 118 -20.34 -11.32 14.26
N ASP A 119 -19.92 -11.57 15.49
CA ASP A 119 -18.58 -11.30 15.96
C ASP A 119 -17.57 -12.25 15.33
N LEU A 120 -17.94 -13.51 15.13
CA LEU A 120 -17.12 -14.48 14.41
C LEU A 120 -16.93 -14.09 12.94
N ILE A 121 -18.00 -13.63 12.28
CA ILE A 121 -17.92 -13.13 10.89
C ILE A 121 -16.97 -11.93 10.82
N HIS A 122 -17.07 -10.97 11.73
CA HIS A 122 -16.18 -9.80 11.75
C HIS A 122 -14.72 -10.17 12.01
N LEU A 123 -14.45 -11.07 12.95
CA LEU A 123 -13.09 -11.55 13.18
C LEU A 123 -12.51 -12.21 11.94
N HIS A 124 -13.29 -13.04 11.26
CA HIS A 124 -12.86 -13.68 10.00
C HIS A 124 -12.59 -12.66 8.88
N GLU A 125 -13.42 -11.62 8.76
CA GLU A 125 -13.19 -10.52 7.81
C GLU A 125 -11.88 -9.77 8.11
N LEU A 126 -11.61 -9.45 9.37
CA LEU A 126 -10.38 -8.78 9.79
C LEU A 126 -9.15 -9.65 9.54
N GLU A 127 -9.23 -10.95 9.82
CA GLU A 127 -8.16 -11.91 9.51
C GLU A 127 -7.90 -11.97 8.00
N SER A 128 -8.94 -12.04 7.19
CA SER A 128 -8.82 -12.01 5.72
C SER A 128 -8.12 -10.75 5.22
N ASN A 129 -8.43 -9.58 5.80
CA ASN A 129 -7.77 -8.32 5.48
C ASN A 129 -6.26 -8.37 5.77
N LEU A 130 -5.86 -8.98 6.89
CA LEU A 130 -4.45 -9.15 7.23
C LEU A 130 -3.72 -10.04 6.21
N VAL A 131 -4.37 -11.09 5.72
CA VAL A 131 -3.82 -11.97 4.67
C VAL A 131 -3.64 -11.21 3.36
N TYR A 132 -4.64 -10.45 2.92
CA TYR A 132 -4.54 -9.64 1.71
C TYR A 132 -3.42 -8.59 1.83
N PHE A 133 -3.33 -7.90 2.94
CA PHE A 133 -2.28 -6.90 3.16
C PHE A 133 -0.89 -7.53 3.21
N ALA A 134 -0.73 -8.67 3.87
CA ALA A 134 0.55 -9.38 3.89
C ALA A 134 1.00 -9.79 2.48
N THR A 135 0.07 -10.29 1.67
CA THR A 135 0.34 -10.69 0.28
C THR A 135 0.74 -9.49 -0.57
N SER A 136 -0.02 -8.41 -0.52
CA SER A 136 0.25 -7.19 -1.30
C SER A 136 1.54 -6.50 -0.87
N LEU A 137 1.82 -6.39 0.43
CA LEU A 137 3.08 -5.84 0.94
C LEU A 137 4.29 -6.68 0.52
N SER A 138 4.15 -8.02 0.48
CA SER A 138 5.20 -8.91 0.01
C SER A 138 5.43 -8.79 -1.50
N ALA A 139 4.38 -8.60 -2.29
CA ALA A 139 4.48 -8.32 -3.71
C ALA A 139 5.14 -6.95 -3.97
N ASN A 140 4.76 -5.93 -3.23
CA ASN A 140 5.37 -4.60 -3.31
C ASN A 140 6.85 -4.63 -2.92
N ARG A 141 7.27 -5.50 -1.99
CA ARG A 141 8.69 -5.69 -1.65
C ARG A 141 9.52 -6.07 -2.87
N VAL A 142 9.01 -6.95 -3.72
CA VAL A 142 9.70 -7.35 -4.95
C VAL A 142 9.89 -6.16 -5.90
N VAL A 143 8.89 -5.28 -5.99
CA VAL A 143 8.98 -4.03 -6.76
C VAL A 143 10.08 -3.12 -6.18
N LEU A 144 10.09 -2.91 -4.86
CA LEU A 144 11.11 -2.10 -4.19
C LEU A 144 12.53 -2.64 -4.43
N GLU A 145 12.72 -3.95 -4.31
CA GLU A 145 14.00 -4.61 -4.58
C GLU A 145 14.45 -4.40 -6.04
N ARG A 146 13.55 -4.42 -6.99
CA ARG A 146 13.88 -4.11 -8.39
C ARG A 146 14.24 -2.65 -8.61
N LEU A 147 13.58 -1.73 -7.92
CA LEU A 147 13.86 -0.31 -8.01
C LEU A 147 15.23 0.07 -7.45
N THR A 148 15.81 -0.72 -6.55
CA THR A 148 17.20 -0.51 -6.08
C THR A 148 18.24 -0.62 -7.21
N ARG A 149 17.89 -1.35 -8.28
CA ARG A 149 18.74 -1.58 -9.46
C ARG A 149 18.28 -0.82 -10.71
N TYR A 150 17.33 0.09 -10.53
CA TYR A 150 16.74 0.84 -11.63
C TYR A 150 17.64 2.02 -12.00
N GLU A 151 18.14 2.06 -13.23
CA GLU A 151 19.12 3.05 -13.70
C GLU A 151 18.67 3.83 -14.95
N ARG A 152 17.44 3.60 -15.45
CA ARG A 152 16.93 4.27 -16.65
C ARG A 152 16.69 5.78 -16.46
N ILE A 153 16.50 6.23 -15.23
CA ILE A 153 16.31 7.62 -14.86
C ILE A 153 17.34 7.96 -13.81
N GLU A 154 18.03 9.08 -14.01
CA GLU A 154 18.99 9.58 -13.06
C GLU A 154 18.36 9.84 -11.69
N GLN A 155 19.03 9.41 -10.63
CA GLN A 155 18.60 9.56 -9.25
C GLN A 155 19.65 10.34 -8.47
N TYR A 156 19.18 11.19 -7.57
CA TYR A 156 20.03 11.87 -6.60
C TYR A 156 20.28 10.96 -5.39
N PRO A 157 21.37 11.20 -4.60
CA PRO A 157 21.62 10.44 -3.37
C PRO A 157 20.40 10.43 -2.42
N GLU A 158 19.73 11.56 -2.28
CA GLU A 158 18.56 11.71 -1.42
C GLU A 158 17.34 10.88 -1.90
N ASP A 159 17.26 10.61 -3.19
CA ASP A 159 16.21 9.75 -3.74
C ASP A 159 16.45 8.27 -3.37
N LYS A 160 17.72 7.86 -3.36
CA LYS A 160 18.13 6.52 -2.95
C LYS A 160 17.93 6.32 -1.44
N GLU A 161 18.24 7.32 -0.63
CA GLU A 161 17.94 7.30 0.81
C GLU A 161 16.44 7.16 1.06
N LEU A 162 15.60 7.87 0.29
CA LEU A 162 14.16 7.75 0.38
C LEU A 162 13.66 6.33 0.00
N LEU A 163 14.25 5.71 -1.02
CA LEU A 163 13.94 4.32 -1.37
C LEU A 163 14.31 3.37 -0.23
N ASP A 164 15.46 3.55 0.40
CA ASP A 164 15.89 2.74 1.55
C ASP A 164 14.90 2.88 2.72
N ASP A 165 14.42 4.10 2.99
CA ASP A 165 13.38 4.36 4.00
C ASP A 165 12.08 3.60 3.65
N VAL A 166 11.64 3.64 2.39
CA VAL A 166 10.44 2.91 1.95
C VAL A 166 10.62 1.40 2.15
N ILE A 167 11.78 0.86 1.85
CA ILE A 167 12.09 -0.58 2.05
C ILE A 167 12.00 -0.96 3.53
N VAL A 168 12.55 -0.13 4.41
CA VAL A 168 12.48 -0.35 5.87
C VAL A 168 11.03 -0.32 6.35
N GLU A 169 10.27 0.69 5.96
CA GLU A 169 8.86 0.84 6.33
C GLU A 169 7.98 -0.29 5.79
N ASN A 170 8.23 -0.75 4.56
CA ASN A 170 7.50 -1.88 3.98
C ASN A 170 7.80 -3.19 4.73
N ARG A 171 9.05 -3.41 5.14
CA ARG A 171 9.43 -4.56 5.96
C ARG A 171 8.71 -4.51 7.31
N GLN A 172 8.69 -3.36 7.96
CA GLN A 172 7.97 -3.17 9.21
C GLN A 172 6.47 -3.45 9.05
N ALA A 173 5.85 -3.01 7.97
CA ALA A 173 4.44 -3.30 7.70
C ALA A 173 4.18 -4.81 7.51
N ILE A 174 5.09 -5.54 6.85
CA ILE A 174 5.01 -7.00 6.74
C ILE A 174 5.10 -7.67 8.12
N GLU A 175 6.05 -7.23 8.95
CA GLU A 175 6.18 -7.75 10.32
C GLU A 175 4.94 -7.47 11.17
N MET A 176 4.33 -6.29 11.03
CA MET A 176 3.06 -5.96 11.68
C MET A 176 1.95 -6.93 11.28
N THR A 177 1.82 -7.28 9.99
CA THR A 177 0.80 -8.24 9.56
C THR A 177 1.00 -9.62 10.19
N ASN A 178 2.24 -10.05 10.34
CA ASN A 178 2.56 -11.32 10.98
C ASN A 178 2.21 -11.31 12.47
N ILE A 179 2.61 -10.26 13.18
CA ILE A 179 2.32 -10.11 14.62
C ILE A 179 0.81 -10.05 14.87
N TYR A 180 0.04 -9.37 14.02
CA TYR A 180 -1.40 -9.22 14.22
C TYR A 180 -2.20 -10.47 13.78
N ARG A 181 -1.59 -11.40 13.05
CA ARG A 181 -2.18 -12.69 12.68
C ARG A 181 -1.98 -13.78 13.72
N ASP A 182 -0.91 -13.71 14.51
CA ASP A 182 -0.58 -14.65 15.59
C ASP A 182 -1.43 -14.38 16.86
#